data_8796a450781bcb65c6133ea8e5c49bc3
#
_entry.id   8796a450781bcb65c6133ea8e5c49bc3
#
_cell.length_a   1.000
_cell.length_b   1.000
_cell.length_c   1.000
_cell.angle_alpha   90.00
_cell.angle_beta   90.00
_cell.angle_gamma   90.00
#
_symmetry.space_group_name_H-M   'P 1'
#
loop_
_entity.id
_entity.type
_entity.pdbx_description
1 polymer ?
#
loop_
_entity_poly.entity_id
_entity_poly.type
_entity_poly.pdbx_seq_one_letter_code
_entity_poly.pdbx_strand_id
1 'polypeptide(L)'
;MIAAIFAAVFSVQSAPLNTTDAMLDAAADRHGLPRQLVHGVAWVESRKRCGAKRGQYHGMMQVGRAAAREVGLPHPFRGCEDEIEAGVRYLAVAVSKGGTGCAGVSLYQSGHGAKPRCTAYGKKVLRAAERKDG
;
A
#
# COMPACT_ATOMS: atom_id res chain seq x y z
N MET A 1 -55.92 -10.47 -7.26
CA MET A 1 -54.75 -11.28 -7.66
C MET A 1 -53.48 -10.48 -7.37
N ILE A 2 -52.68 -10.94 -6.44
CA ILE A 2 -51.41 -10.33 -6.12
C ILE A 2 -50.36 -11.05 -6.98
N ALA A 3 -49.82 -10.34 -7.96
CA ALA A 3 -48.69 -10.86 -8.71
C ALA A 3 -47.45 -10.76 -7.81
N ALA A 4 -46.95 -11.88 -7.32
CA ALA A 4 -45.65 -11.90 -6.62
C ALA A 4 -44.55 -11.66 -7.64
N ILE A 5 -43.95 -10.49 -7.59
CA ILE A 5 -42.74 -10.20 -8.35
C ILE A 5 -41.58 -10.82 -7.56
N PHE A 6 -41.11 -11.96 -8.01
CA PHE A 6 -39.84 -12.50 -7.52
C PHE A 6 -38.73 -11.69 -8.14
N ALA A 7 -38.19 -10.74 -7.38
CA ALA A 7 -36.93 -10.15 -7.74
C ALA A 7 -35.86 -11.24 -7.63
N ALA A 8 -35.32 -11.66 -8.76
CA ALA A 8 -34.18 -12.55 -8.77
C ALA A 8 -32.99 -11.76 -8.19
N VAL A 9 -32.63 -12.08 -6.95
CA VAL A 9 -31.39 -11.55 -6.36
C VAL A 9 -30.24 -12.28 -7.02
N PHE A 10 -29.65 -11.64 -8.00
CA PHE A 10 -28.38 -12.12 -8.54
C PHE A 10 -27.31 -11.85 -7.51
N SER A 11 -27.00 -12.83 -6.71
CA SER A 11 -25.80 -12.82 -5.88
C SER A 11 -24.60 -12.90 -6.82
N VAL A 12 -24.00 -11.75 -7.13
CA VAL A 12 -22.72 -11.75 -7.78
C VAL A 12 -21.70 -12.18 -6.73
N GLN A 13 -21.36 -13.44 -6.73
CA GLN A 13 -20.22 -13.93 -5.99
C GLN A 13 -18.96 -13.46 -6.72
N SER A 14 -18.49 -12.27 -6.33
CA SER A 14 -17.12 -11.91 -6.65
C SER A 14 -16.21 -12.93 -5.97
N ALA A 15 -15.16 -13.39 -6.68
CA ALA A 15 -14.11 -14.21 -6.09
C ALA A 15 -13.64 -13.54 -4.79
N PRO A 16 -13.39 -14.30 -3.69
CA PRO A 16 -12.93 -13.72 -2.45
C PRO A 16 -11.62 -12.99 -2.72
N LEU A 17 -11.62 -11.68 -2.47
CA LEU A 17 -10.39 -10.89 -2.51
C LEU A 17 -9.42 -11.50 -1.51
N ASN A 18 -8.17 -11.66 -1.93
CA ASN A 18 -7.10 -11.98 -0.99
C ASN A 18 -7.19 -10.97 0.15
N THR A 19 -7.18 -11.45 1.40
CA THR A 19 -7.32 -10.60 2.59
C THR A 19 -6.28 -9.49 2.63
N THR A 20 -5.04 -9.77 2.20
CA THR A 20 -3.99 -8.75 2.15
C THR A 20 -4.26 -7.69 1.08
N ASP A 21 -4.76 -8.09 -0.08
CA ASP A 21 -5.15 -7.13 -1.11
C ASP A 21 -6.29 -6.22 -0.65
N ALA A 22 -7.28 -6.77 0.05
CA ALA A 22 -8.37 -5.99 0.62
C ALA A 22 -7.86 -5.00 1.68
N MET A 23 -6.89 -5.39 2.52
CA MET A 23 -6.28 -4.50 3.50
C MET A 23 -5.48 -3.37 2.84
N LEU A 24 -4.75 -3.67 1.78
CA LEU A 24 -4.03 -2.65 1.01
C LEU A 24 -5.00 -1.65 0.36
N ASP A 25 -6.06 -2.14 -0.25
CA ASP A 25 -7.09 -1.28 -0.86
C ASP A 25 -7.74 -0.36 0.17
N ALA A 26 -8.14 -0.92 1.31
CA ALA A 26 -8.77 -0.16 2.38
C ALA A 26 -7.85 0.93 2.93
N ALA A 27 -6.57 0.62 3.13
CA ALA A 27 -5.59 1.60 3.60
C ALA A 27 -5.33 2.69 2.55
N ALA A 28 -5.21 2.32 1.27
CA ALA A 28 -5.09 3.28 0.18
C ALA A 28 -6.26 4.26 0.17
N ASP A 29 -7.48 3.75 0.28
CA ASP A 29 -8.69 4.57 0.28
C ASP A 29 -8.75 5.52 1.48
N ARG A 30 -8.39 5.03 2.69
CA ARG A 30 -8.36 5.86 3.90
C ARG A 30 -7.41 7.05 3.78
N HIS A 31 -6.32 6.89 3.06
CA HIS A 31 -5.29 7.92 2.91
C HIS A 31 -5.32 8.63 1.55
N GLY A 32 -6.33 8.39 0.74
CA GLY A 32 -6.51 9.06 -0.55
C GLY A 32 -5.42 8.75 -1.57
N LEU A 33 -4.81 7.56 -1.49
CA LEU A 33 -3.79 7.13 -2.43
C LEU A 33 -4.38 6.23 -3.52
N PRO A 34 -3.82 6.25 -4.74
CA PRO A 34 -4.19 5.28 -5.75
C PRO A 34 -3.89 3.86 -5.25
N ARG A 35 -4.87 2.97 -5.35
CA ARG A 35 -4.72 1.58 -4.89
C ARG A 35 -3.53 0.89 -5.56
N GLN A 36 -3.39 1.03 -6.87
CA GLN A 36 -2.30 0.42 -7.63
C GLN A 36 -0.92 0.87 -7.14
N LEU A 37 -0.80 2.13 -6.71
CA LEU A 37 0.46 2.63 -6.18
C LEU A 37 0.83 1.94 -4.87
N VAL A 38 -0.13 1.77 -3.97
CA VAL A 38 0.07 1.05 -2.70
C VAL A 38 0.45 -0.40 -2.96
N HIS A 39 -0.25 -1.08 -3.88
CA HIS A 39 0.10 -2.44 -4.29
C HIS A 39 1.49 -2.52 -4.91
N GLY A 40 1.86 -1.54 -5.71
CA GLY A 40 3.19 -1.47 -6.33
C GLY A 40 4.30 -1.40 -5.29
N VAL A 41 4.15 -0.56 -4.27
CA VAL A 41 5.11 -0.47 -3.17
C VAL A 41 5.19 -1.79 -2.40
N ALA A 42 4.06 -2.35 -2.02
CA ALA A 42 4.01 -3.63 -1.28
C ALA A 42 4.67 -4.76 -2.08
N TRP A 43 4.46 -4.79 -3.39
CA TRP A 43 5.09 -5.78 -4.26
C TRP A 43 6.60 -5.64 -4.31
N VAL A 44 7.09 -4.42 -4.52
CA VAL A 44 8.53 -4.16 -4.60
C VAL A 44 9.22 -4.44 -3.26
N GLU A 45 8.57 -4.07 -2.15
CA GLU A 45 9.18 -4.19 -0.82
C GLU A 45 9.22 -5.63 -0.30
N SER A 46 8.16 -6.38 -0.46
CA SER A 46 8.07 -7.71 0.17
C SER A 46 7.41 -8.78 -0.68
N ARG A 47 7.03 -8.50 -1.92
CA ARG A 47 6.13 -9.36 -2.70
C ARG A 47 4.80 -9.59 -1.98
N LYS A 48 4.31 -8.56 -1.29
CA LYS A 48 3.07 -8.57 -0.52
C LYS A 48 3.05 -9.62 0.60
N ARG A 49 4.16 -9.77 1.32
CA ARG A 49 4.25 -10.74 2.42
C ARG A 49 4.19 -10.04 3.77
N CYS A 50 3.15 -10.36 4.55
CA CYS A 50 3.07 -9.94 5.95
C CYS A 50 4.24 -10.55 6.74
N GLY A 51 4.78 -9.78 7.67
CA GLY A 51 5.83 -10.25 8.56
C GLY A 51 7.21 -10.37 7.91
N ALA A 52 7.39 -9.91 6.67
CA ALA A 52 8.70 -9.92 6.03
C ALA A 52 9.70 -9.09 6.83
N LYS A 53 10.92 -9.58 6.96
CA LYS A 53 11.98 -8.91 7.72
C LYS A 53 13.23 -8.77 6.87
N ARG A 54 13.79 -7.56 6.86
CA ARG A 54 15.11 -7.29 6.28
C ARG A 54 15.82 -6.28 7.18
N GLY A 55 16.60 -6.79 8.14
CA GLY A 55 17.24 -5.95 9.17
C GLY A 55 16.19 -5.21 9.99
N GLN A 56 16.28 -3.88 10.06
CA GLN A 56 15.30 -3.04 10.76
C GLN A 56 14.00 -2.81 9.96
N TYR A 57 13.96 -3.19 8.70
CA TYR A 57 12.80 -3.00 7.85
C TYR A 57 11.84 -4.18 7.98
N HIS A 58 10.62 -3.87 8.40
CA HIS A 58 9.64 -4.91 8.74
C HIS A 58 8.36 -4.75 7.94
N GLY A 59 7.75 -5.89 7.65
CA GLY A 59 6.39 -6.01 7.18
C GLY A 59 6.19 -5.91 5.68
N MET A 60 4.95 -5.87 5.33
CA MET A 60 4.45 -5.83 3.95
C MET A 60 5.11 -4.71 3.12
N MET A 61 5.34 -3.56 3.73
CA MET A 61 5.86 -2.37 3.07
C MET A 61 7.28 -1.98 3.55
N GLN A 62 7.93 -2.84 4.32
CA GLN A 62 9.32 -2.71 4.75
C GLN A 62 9.62 -1.36 5.40
N VAL A 63 8.87 -1.02 6.43
CA VAL A 63 9.03 0.22 7.18
C VAL A 63 10.03 0.04 8.31
N GLY A 64 11.00 0.94 8.41
CA GLY A 64 12.00 0.97 9.47
C GLY A 64 11.53 1.72 10.72
N ARG A 65 12.37 1.72 11.77
CA ARG A 65 12.01 2.34 13.06
C ARG A 65 11.73 3.82 12.96
N ALA A 66 12.58 4.56 12.28
CA ALA A 66 12.43 6.01 12.16
C ALA A 66 11.15 6.39 11.42
N ALA A 67 10.86 5.69 10.32
CA ALA A 67 9.64 5.92 9.54
C ALA A 67 8.39 5.55 10.34
N ALA A 68 8.42 4.44 11.06
CA ALA A 68 7.31 4.04 11.92
C ALA A 68 7.03 5.10 13.01
N ARG A 69 8.08 5.62 13.64
CA ARG A 69 7.95 6.69 14.64
C ARG A 69 7.35 7.95 14.01
N GLU A 70 7.80 8.33 12.82
CA GLU A 70 7.30 9.51 12.10
C GLU A 70 5.80 9.42 11.85
N VAL A 71 5.29 8.23 11.55
CA VAL A 71 3.87 8.02 11.26
C VAL A 71 3.05 7.56 12.46
N GLY A 72 3.67 7.47 13.65
CA GLY A 72 2.95 7.23 14.89
C GLY A 72 2.58 5.79 15.17
N LEU A 73 3.32 4.82 14.63
CA LEU A 73 3.09 3.40 14.90
C LEU A 73 4.25 2.75 15.64
N PRO A 74 3.97 1.80 16.53
CA PRO A 74 5.03 1.07 17.24
C PRO A 74 5.80 0.16 16.30
N HIS A 75 7.10 -0.01 16.57
CA HIS A 75 7.97 -0.91 15.81
C HIS A 75 8.74 -1.81 16.79
N PRO A 76 8.73 -3.11 16.62
CA PRO A 76 8.11 -3.90 15.54
C PRO A 76 6.58 -3.82 15.56
N PHE A 77 5.97 -4.06 14.40
CA PHE A 77 4.53 -3.98 14.24
C PHE A 77 3.80 -5.15 14.90
N ARG A 78 2.56 -4.91 15.35
CA ARG A 78 1.74 -5.93 16.02
C ARG A 78 1.16 -6.97 15.07
N GLY A 79 1.02 -6.61 13.77
CA GLY A 79 0.43 -7.48 12.77
C GLY A 79 0.40 -6.81 11.41
N CYS A 80 -0.15 -7.51 10.44
CA CYS A 80 -0.16 -7.09 9.04
C CYS A 80 -0.89 -5.76 8.82
N GLU A 81 -1.98 -5.51 9.54
CA GLU A 81 -2.70 -4.24 9.42
C GLU A 81 -1.84 -3.05 9.81
N ASP A 82 -1.09 -3.16 10.93
CA ASP A 82 -0.18 -2.11 11.37
C ASP A 82 0.99 -1.91 10.39
N GLU A 83 1.49 -3.00 9.82
CA GLU A 83 2.54 -2.95 8.80
C GLU A 83 2.08 -2.14 7.58
N ILE A 84 0.88 -2.43 7.10
CA ILE A 84 0.28 -1.75 5.95
C ILE A 84 -0.03 -0.29 6.29
N GLU A 85 -0.64 -0.04 7.44
CA GLU A 85 -0.98 1.32 7.87
C GLU A 85 0.25 2.21 7.95
N ALA A 86 1.34 1.70 8.53
CA ALA A 86 2.60 2.44 8.62
C ALA A 86 3.15 2.77 7.24
N GLY A 87 3.20 1.79 6.35
CA GLY A 87 3.70 1.99 4.99
C GLY A 87 2.86 2.95 4.17
N VAL A 88 1.54 2.84 4.28
CA VAL A 88 0.62 3.72 3.54
C VAL A 88 0.69 5.16 4.06
N ARG A 89 0.77 5.37 5.38
CA ARG A 89 1.00 6.70 5.96
C ARG A 89 2.32 7.30 5.48
N TYR A 90 3.38 6.51 5.48
CA TYR A 90 4.69 6.98 5.04
C TYR A 90 4.70 7.33 3.55
N LEU A 91 4.04 6.50 2.72
CA LEU A 91 3.86 6.78 1.30
C LEU A 91 3.02 8.05 1.08
N ALA A 92 1.97 8.25 1.87
CA ALA A 92 1.15 9.46 1.78
C ALA A 92 1.97 10.73 2.01
N VAL A 93 2.89 10.72 2.98
CA VAL A 93 3.81 11.85 3.20
C VAL A 93 4.73 12.04 1.99
N ALA A 94 5.30 10.98 1.45
CA ALA A 94 6.15 11.05 0.26
C ALA A 94 5.41 11.66 -0.93
N VAL A 95 4.21 11.19 -1.20
CA VAL A 95 3.35 11.68 -2.28
C VAL A 95 2.94 13.14 -2.05
N SER A 96 2.67 13.53 -0.81
CA SER A 96 2.33 14.92 -0.50
C SER A 96 3.47 15.89 -0.83
N LYS A 97 4.71 15.42 -0.76
CA LYS A 97 5.90 16.22 -1.08
C LYS A 97 6.27 16.23 -2.55
N GLY A 98 6.16 15.11 -3.23
CA GLY A 98 6.67 14.95 -4.58
C GLY A 98 5.66 14.49 -5.64
N GLY A 99 4.41 14.25 -5.25
CA GLY A 99 3.36 13.79 -6.16
C GLY A 99 3.29 12.26 -6.28
N THR A 100 2.33 11.78 -7.05
CA THR A 100 2.07 10.34 -7.26
C THR A 100 2.96 9.74 -8.36
N GLY A 101 3.76 10.54 -9.02
CA GLY A 101 4.70 10.10 -10.05
C GLY A 101 6.01 9.59 -9.47
N CYS A 102 6.97 9.36 -10.34
CA CYS A 102 8.25 8.73 -9.97
C CYS A 102 9.01 9.51 -8.89
N ALA A 103 9.04 10.84 -8.96
CA ALA A 103 9.78 11.64 -8.00
C ALA A 103 9.23 11.53 -6.57
N GLY A 104 7.91 11.63 -6.41
CA GLY A 104 7.27 11.50 -5.10
C GLY A 104 7.39 10.09 -4.55
N VAL A 105 7.14 9.08 -5.37
CA VAL A 105 7.24 7.68 -4.98
C VAL A 105 8.68 7.32 -4.57
N SER A 106 9.67 7.88 -5.25
CA SER A 106 11.07 7.65 -4.90
C SER A 106 11.43 8.13 -3.50
N LEU A 107 10.72 9.12 -2.95
CA LEU A 107 10.91 9.58 -1.57
C LEU A 107 10.58 8.50 -0.54
N TYR A 108 9.77 7.53 -0.88
CA TYR A 108 9.52 6.39 0.01
C TYR A 108 10.82 5.67 0.40
N GLN A 109 11.74 5.54 -0.55
CA GLN A 109 13.04 4.93 -0.30
C GLN A 109 14.08 5.95 0.17
N SER A 110 14.12 7.12 -0.45
CA SER A 110 15.16 8.14 -0.17
C SER A 110 14.95 8.84 1.17
N GLY A 111 13.74 8.84 1.71
CA GLY A 111 13.38 9.58 2.91
C GLY A 111 12.81 10.96 2.62
N HIS A 112 11.98 11.45 3.54
CA HIS A 112 11.23 12.70 3.35
C HIS A 112 12.09 13.95 3.40
N GLY A 113 13.32 13.86 3.91
CA GLY A 113 14.27 14.98 3.93
C GLY A 113 14.99 15.20 2.61
N ALA A 114 14.92 14.24 1.68
CA ALA A 114 15.53 14.36 0.37
C ALA A 114 14.70 15.25 -0.56
N LYS A 115 15.34 15.82 -1.58
CA LYS A 115 14.62 16.49 -2.65
C LYS A 115 13.88 15.45 -3.50
N PRO A 116 12.62 15.73 -3.92
CA PRO A 116 11.91 14.85 -4.83
C PRO A 116 12.69 14.68 -6.14
N ARG A 117 13.09 13.45 -6.42
CA ARG A 117 13.82 13.09 -7.64
C ARG A 117 13.47 11.67 -8.03
N CYS A 118 13.18 11.46 -9.31
CA CYS A 118 12.91 10.14 -9.85
C CYS A 118 14.17 9.27 -9.80
N THR A 119 14.11 8.16 -9.08
CA THR A 119 15.18 7.17 -8.97
C THR A 119 14.74 5.84 -9.58
N ALA A 120 15.66 4.89 -9.66
CA ALA A 120 15.37 3.53 -10.12
C ALA A 120 14.24 2.88 -9.28
N TYR A 121 14.18 3.18 -7.98
CA TYR A 121 13.13 2.69 -7.09
C TYR A 121 11.73 3.14 -7.53
N GLY A 122 11.54 4.43 -7.76
CA GLY A 122 10.25 4.97 -8.20
C GLY A 122 9.81 4.37 -9.54
N LYS A 123 10.74 4.20 -10.48
CA LYS A 123 10.45 3.53 -11.75
C LYS A 123 9.99 2.09 -11.55
N LYS A 124 10.65 1.36 -10.65
CA LYS A 124 10.32 -0.03 -10.33
C LYS A 124 8.92 -0.15 -9.72
N VAL A 125 8.59 0.74 -8.79
CA VAL A 125 7.26 0.76 -8.16
C VAL A 125 6.18 1.05 -9.20
N LEU A 126 6.39 2.05 -10.06
CA LEU A 126 5.38 2.39 -11.07
C LEU A 126 5.17 1.26 -12.07
N ARG A 127 6.23 0.54 -12.46
CA ARG A 127 6.08 -0.66 -13.30
C ARG A 127 5.27 -1.75 -12.59
N ALA A 128 5.51 -1.96 -11.30
CA ALA A 128 4.76 -2.92 -10.52
C ALA A 128 3.28 -2.50 -10.37
N ALA A 129 3.03 -1.19 -10.23
CA ALA A 129 1.68 -0.64 -10.13
C ALA A 129 0.85 -0.85 -11.41
N GLU A 130 1.48 -0.90 -12.57
CA GLU A 130 0.82 -1.15 -13.85
C GLU A 130 0.39 -2.60 -14.06
N ARG A 131 0.95 -3.54 -13.29
CA ARG A 131 0.61 -4.95 -13.40
C ARG A 131 -0.75 -5.21 -12.76
N LYS A 132 -1.66 -5.80 -13.54
CA LYS A 132 -2.99 -6.17 -13.04
C LYS A 132 -2.95 -7.31 -12.02
N ASP A 133 -1.84 -8.01 -11.93
CA ASP A 133 -1.63 -9.19 -11.07
C ASP A 133 -0.85 -8.86 -9.81
N GLY A 134 -0.55 -7.60 -9.62
CA GLY A 134 0.20 -7.13 -8.46
C GLY A 134 -0.58 -7.21 -7.16
#